data_7b86e61ca2e4d4a86121987ed2f6cdc2
#
_entry.id   7b86e61ca2e4d4a86121987ed2f6cdc2
#
_cell.length_a   1.000
_cell.length_b   1.000
_cell.length_c   1.000
_cell.angle_alpha   90.00
_cell.angle_beta   90.00
_cell.angle_gamma   90.00
#
_symmetry.space_group_name_H-M   'P 1'
#
loop_
_entity.id
_entity.type
_entity.pdbx_description
1 polymer ?
#
loop_
_entity_poly.entity_id
_entity_poly.type
_entity_poly.pdbx_seq_one_letter_code
_entity_poly.pdbx_strand_id
1 'polypeptide(L)'
;MGPQAGLGVMSIALRYRLARDRKVTVANLIDELIRRKGDCEVSVDDTGAFRLSGLYAEICAMDAFLRQTVALRPGQTVAIYRTNDRRCFHWFLAIIRAGGIAVPLNPQLSLAEVRRILADSGTEILVTDRAAFERTIGDRQALNVRTWIQADEAPETLDGFLRAGETQTVFAPALIDPAATIAIFHTSGTSGFPKGAALSSNALLGARASTVLTGAFLGPRDLALVALPWSHIMAVSIALYGLMAGIRGCFLDRFDVDAALSLVERFGITAVIGVPTMLTRLVNANPDPARLATVRVWLSASDHLPAEVRQRLRRFGALFRLPGGARIPPLLLNGYGMVELGGLAMMGIELPLLHGSGDLCVPVPPFQIRVVDESGSVLPPGTAGECQIRRRGVTPHYWKDKGDTQGILTGDGWLRTGDLAVRNRMGLIRLVGRAKDVIKAGGYSVYVRELEEAILAHPAVARAVAFGLPHREKGEIPVAAVELHPGAAASEAELLGWCRGNLAAYKAPRRIWILDAGELPQNHTGKFLRRVLQERFAAQID
;
A
#
# COMPACT_ATOMS: atom_id res chain seq x y z
N MET A 1 -32.34 5.82 25.11
CA MET A 1 -31.43 4.81 25.65
C MET A 1 -31.86 3.46 25.09
N GLY A 2 -31.30 3.04 23.96
CA GLY A 2 -31.53 1.73 23.34
C GLY A 2 -30.38 0.79 23.71
N PRO A 3 -30.57 -0.52 23.74
CA PRO A 3 -29.57 -1.46 24.23
C PRO A 3 -28.38 -1.51 23.30
N GLN A 4 -27.20 -1.14 23.80
CA GLN A 4 -25.90 -1.37 23.15
C GLN A 4 -25.64 -2.88 23.14
N ALA A 5 -26.15 -3.57 22.13
CA ALA A 5 -25.87 -4.98 21.90
C ALA A 5 -24.39 -5.13 21.50
N GLY A 6 -23.60 -5.66 22.41
CA GLY A 6 -22.38 -6.45 22.22
C GLY A 6 -21.41 -6.07 21.10
N LEU A 7 -20.76 -4.89 21.17
CA LEU A 7 -19.47 -4.70 20.51
C LEU A 7 -18.46 -5.57 21.25
N GLY A 8 -18.19 -6.78 20.75
CA GLY A 8 -17.17 -7.67 21.31
C GLY A 8 -15.81 -6.97 21.33
N VAL A 9 -15.46 -6.39 22.46
CA VAL A 9 -14.21 -5.64 22.64
C VAL A 9 -13.04 -6.60 22.46
N MET A 10 -12.33 -6.53 21.34
CA MET A 10 -11.09 -7.27 21.19
C MET A 10 -10.06 -6.70 22.16
N SER A 11 -9.85 -7.41 23.29
CA SER A 11 -8.88 -7.02 24.29
C SER A 11 -7.46 -6.98 23.71
N ILE A 12 -6.60 -6.10 24.24
CA ILE A 12 -5.16 -6.08 23.91
C ILE A 12 -4.54 -7.47 24.11
N ALA A 13 -5.01 -8.23 25.11
CA ALA A 13 -4.58 -9.60 25.37
C ALA A 13 -4.91 -10.55 24.19
N LEU A 14 -6.08 -10.43 23.58
CA LEU A 14 -6.43 -11.26 22.41
C LEU A 14 -5.60 -10.89 21.18
N ARG A 15 -5.37 -9.60 20.93
CA ARG A 15 -4.48 -9.13 19.86
C ARG A 15 -3.06 -9.68 20.05
N TYR A 16 -2.55 -9.59 21.27
CA TYR A 16 -1.23 -10.13 21.61
C TYR A 16 -1.14 -11.65 21.37
N ARG A 17 -2.19 -12.42 21.78
CA ARG A 17 -2.24 -13.86 21.52
C ARG A 17 -2.26 -14.17 20.01
N LEU A 18 -3.10 -13.47 19.23
CA LEU A 18 -3.16 -13.63 17.78
C LEU A 18 -1.81 -13.27 17.11
N ALA A 19 -1.18 -12.18 17.55
CA ALA A 19 0.10 -11.73 17.01
C ALA A 19 1.26 -12.71 17.28
N ARG A 20 1.18 -13.50 18.35
CA ARG A 20 2.21 -14.51 18.71
C ARG A 20 1.91 -15.92 18.24
N ASP A 21 0.66 -16.23 17.94
CA ASP A 21 0.24 -17.57 17.57
C ASP A 21 0.68 -17.92 16.15
N ARG A 22 1.75 -18.71 16.05
CA ARG A 22 2.30 -19.19 14.77
C ARG A 22 1.38 -20.19 14.04
N LYS A 23 0.36 -20.73 14.71
CA LYS A 23 -0.64 -21.61 14.08
C LYS A 23 -1.66 -20.82 13.28
N VAL A 24 -1.79 -19.50 13.51
CA VAL A 24 -2.63 -18.63 12.71
C VAL A 24 -1.90 -18.32 11.40
N THR A 25 -2.50 -18.74 10.30
CA THR A 25 -2.08 -18.53 8.92
C THR A 25 -3.14 -17.74 8.17
N VAL A 26 -2.87 -17.26 6.96
CA VAL A 26 -3.90 -16.60 6.15
C VAL A 26 -5.02 -17.58 5.80
N ALA A 27 -4.70 -18.85 5.57
CA ALA A 27 -5.68 -19.88 5.22
C ALA A 27 -6.73 -20.12 6.32
N ASN A 28 -6.36 -20.07 7.60
CA ASN A 28 -7.26 -20.31 8.72
C ASN A 28 -7.62 -19.05 9.52
N LEU A 29 -7.24 -17.86 9.05
CA LEU A 29 -7.42 -16.62 9.81
C LEU A 29 -8.87 -16.37 10.21
N ILE A 30 -9.79 -16.52 9.26
CA ILE A 30 -11.21 -16.23 9.50
C ILE A 30 -11.82 -17.26 10.45
N ASP A 31 -11.48 -18.54 10.28
CA ASP A 31 -11.90 -19.63 11.19
C ASP A 31 -11.41 -19.37 12.63
N GLU A 32 -10.17 -18.92 12.78
CA GLU A 32 -9.59 -18.59 14.08
C GLU A 32 -10.21 -17.33 14.70
N LEU A 33 -10.56 -16.33 13.88
CA LEU A 33 -11.22 -15.12 14.37
C LEU A 33 -12.65 -15.43 14.84
N ILE A 34 -13.46 -16.16 14.07
CA ILE A 34 -14.81 -16.56 14.47
C ILE A 34 -14.78 -17.37 15.77
N ARG A 35 -13.85 -18.32 15.89
CA ARG A 35 -13.69 -19.18 17.06
C ARG A 35 -13.26 -18.41 18.31
N ARG A 36 -12.35 -17.44 18.18
CA ARG A 36 -11.75 -16.73 19.33
C ARG A 36 -12.48 -15.45 19.72
N LYS A 37 -13.09 -14.79 18.77
CA LYS A 37 -13.67 -13.46 18.91
C LYS A 37 -15.21 -13.50 18.91
N GLY A 38 -15.79 -14.54 18.32
CA GLY A 38 -17.20 -14.57 18.03
C GLY A 38 -17.59 -13.61 16.90
N ASP A 39 -18.90 -13.42 16.72
CA ASP A 39 -19.40 -12.57 15.65
C ASP A 39 -19.34 -11.07 16.03
N CYS A 40 -18.80 -10.27 15.13
CA CYS A 40 -18.64 -8.82 15.29
C CYS A 40 -18.66 -8.11 13.94
N GLU A 41 -18.86 -6.82 13.95
CA GLU A 41 -18.75 -6.00 12.74
C GLU A 41 -17.29 -5.94 12.24
N VAL A 42 -17.10 -6.13 10.94
CA VAL A 42 -15.79 -6.09 10.27
C VAL A 42 -15.67 -4.96 9.25
N SER A 43 -16.80 -4.56 8.64
CA SER A 43 -16.86 -3.41 7.75
C SER A 43 -18.22 -2.74 7.77
N VAL A 44 -18.27 -1.53 7.21
CA VAL A 44 -19.49 -0.74 7.02
C VAL A 44 -19.45 -0.17 5.61
N ASP A 45 -20.59 -0.22 4.93
CA ASP A 45 -20.81 0.44 3.63
C ASP A 45 -22.24 0.98 3.54
N ASP A 46 -22.65 1.44 2.36
CA ASP A 46 -23.99 1.99 2.12
C ASP A 46 -25.13 1.00 2.38
N THR A 47 -24.84 -0.31 2.37
CA THR A 47 -25.81 -1.36 2.66
C THR A 47 -25.93 -1.67 4.16
N GLY A 48 -25.05 -1.09 4.98
CA GLY A 48 -25.00 -1.25 6.43
C GLY A 48 -23.74 -1.91 6.96
N ALA A 49 -23.84 -2.42 8.18
CA ALA A 49 -22.72 -3.11 8.83
C ALA A 49 -22.62 -4.56 8.32
N PHE A 50 -21.42 -4.94 7.92
CA PHE A 50 -21.10 -6.31 7.52
C PHE A 50 -20.36 -7.04 8.63
N ARG A 51 -20.84 -8.23 8.98
CA ARG A 51 -20.38 -8.98 10.15
C ARG A 51 -19.37 -10.08 9.78
N LEU A 52 -18.57 -10.47 10.76
CA LEU A 52 -17.59 -11.56 10.61
C LEU A 52 -18.26 -12.90 10.24
N SER A 53 -19.46 -13.17 10.76
CA SER A 53 -20.26 -14.34 10.38
C SER A 53 -20.63 -14.33 8.89
N GLY A 54 -21.02 -13.19 8.35
CA GLY A 54 -21.29 -13.02 6.92
C GLY A 54 -20.02 -13.19 6.07
N LEU A 55 -18.91 -12.60 6.50
CA LEU A 55 -17.61 -12.79 5.83
C LEU A 55 -17.20 -14.28 5.83
N TYR A 56 -17.35 -14.95 6.98
CA TYR A 56 -17.07 -16.38 7.09
C TYR A 56 -17.94 -17.22 6.16
N ALA A 57 -19.24 -16.95 6.13
CA ALA A 57 -20.18 -17.67 5.25
C ALA A 57 -19.82 -17.49 3.77
N GLU A 58 -19.58 -16.25 3.31
CA GLU A 58 -19.18 -15.99 1.93
C GLU A 58 -17.85 -16.71 1.56
N ILE A 59 -16.85 -16.66 2.42
CA ILE A 59 -15.56 -17.31 2.18
C ILE A 59 -15.70 -18.83 2.14
N CYS A 60 -16.50 -19.43 3.04
CA CYS A 60 -16.75 -20.87 3.04
C CYS A 60 -17.49 -21.33 1.78
N ALA A 61 -18.45 -20.53 1.30
CA ALA A 61 -19.15 -20.81 0.07
C ALA A 61 -18.25 -20.74 -1.16
N MET A 62 -17.40 -19.70 -1.25
CA MET A 62 -16.40 -19.58 -2.30
C MET A 62 -15.37 -20.72 -2.26
N ASP A 63 -14.92 -21.14 -1.06
CA ASP A 63 -14.04 -22.28 -0.86
C ASP A 63 -14.69 -23.59 -1.34
N ALA A 64 -15.95 -23.83 -0.97
CA ALA A 64 -16.72 -24.99 -1.42
C ALA A 64 -16.87 -25.00 -2.95
N PHE A 65 -17.21 -23.86 -3.55
CA PHE A 65 -17.30 -23.71 -5.00
C PHE A 65 -15.96 -24.02 -5.70
N LEU A 66 -14.85 -23.49 -5.18
CA LEU A 66 -13.51 -23.75 -5.72
C LEU A 66 -13.14 -25.23 -5.68
N ARG A 67 -13.48 -25.94 -4.59
CA ARG A 67 -13.15 -27.36 -4.42
C ARG A 67 -14.10 -28.30 -5.19
N GLN A 68 -15.40 -28.02 -5.16
CA GLN A 68 -16.41 -28.93 -5.72
C GLN A 68 -16.67 -28.69 -7.19
N THR A 69 -16.83 -27.43 -7.61
CA THR A 69 -17.22 -27.07 -8.97
C THR A 69 -15.99 -26.83 -9.86
N VAL A 70 -15.01 -26.04 -9.35
CA VAL A 70 -13.81 -25.72 -10.11
C VAL A 70 -12.76 -26.84 -10.05
N ALA A 71 -12.86 -27.73 -9.04
CA ALA A 71 -11.89 -28.77 -8.73
C ALA A 71 -10.47 -28.21 -8.57
N LEU A 72 -10.34 -27.11 -7.80
CA LEU A 72 -9.07 -26.46 -7.54
C LEU A 72 -8.08 -27.40 -6.85
N ARG A 73 -6.91 -27.55 -7.42
CA ARG A 73 -5.83 -28.36 -6.87
C ARG A 73 -4.94 -27.53 -5.93
N PRO A 74 -4.42 -28.12 -4.83
CA PRO A 74 -3.47 -27.45 -3.96
C PRO A 74 -2.28 -26.87 -4.75
N GLY A 75 -1.92 -25.61 -4.46
CA GLY A 75 -0.83 -24.91 -5.13
C GLY A 75 -1.13 -24.37 -6.53
N GLN A 76 -2.34 -24.59 -7.03
CA GLN A 76 -2.76 -24.02 -8.32
C GLN A 76 -3.03 -22.52 -8.20
N THR A 77 -2.57 -21.73 -9.19
CA THR A 77 -2.75 -20.29 -9.23
C THR A 77 -4.14 -19.92 -9.72
N VAL A 78 -4.75 -18.91 -9.08
CA VAL A 78 -6.05 -18.34 -9.46
C VAL A 78 -5.92 -16.82 -9.52
N ALA A 79 -6.15 -16.23 -10.69
CA ALA A 79 -6.13 -14.79 -10.87
C ALA A 79 -7.47 -14.15 -10.45
N ILE A 80 -7.37 -12.97 -9.86
CA ILE A 80 -8.53 -12.15 -9.49
C ILE A 80 -8.43 -10.85 -10.30
N TYR A 81 -9.22 -10.73 -11.36
CA TYR A 81 -9.31 -9.56 -12.23
C TYR A 81 -10.76 -9.08 -12.30
N ARG A 82 -11.13 -8.21 -11.38
CA ARG A 82 -12.49 -7.73 -11.23
C ARG A 82 -12.53 -6.29 -10.70
N THR A 83 -13.70 -5.67 -10.70
CA THR A 83 -13.95 -4.37 -10.10
C THR A 83 -13.45 -4.36 -8.65
N ASN A 84 -12.86 -3.23 -8.23
CA ASN A 84 -12.18 -3.09 -6.95
C ASN A 84 -13.16 -2.99 -5.77
N ASP A 85 -13.93 -4.04 -5.52
CA ASP A 85 -14.86 -4.14 -4.40
C ASP A 85 -14.36 -5.10 -3.30
N ARG A 86 -15.07 -5.19 -2.17
CA ARG A 86 -14.72 -6.07 -1.04
C ARG A 86 -14.61 -7.55 -1.44
N ARG A 87 -15.35 -8.00 -2.46
CA ARG A 87 -15.30 -9.40 -2.93
C ARG A 87 -13.95 -9.80 -3.50
N CYS A 88 -13.11 -8.83 -3.93
CA CYS A 88 -11.71 -9.11 -4.27
C CYS A 88 -10.96 -9.73 -3.09
N PHE A 89 -11.15 -9.17 -1.90
CA PHE A 89 -10.51 -9.67 -0.68
C PHE A 89 -11.14 -10.99 -0.20
N HIS A 90 -12.46 -11.17 -0.36
CA HIS A 90 -13.12 -12.43 -0.04
C HIS A 90 -12.61 -13.56 -0.94
N TRP A 91 -12.50 -13.35 -2.26
CA TRP A 91 -11.87 -14.29 -3.19
C TRP A 91 -10.43 -14.59 -2.83
N PHE A 92 -9.65 -13.56 -2.48
CA PHE A 92 -8.27 -13.73 -2.03
C PHE A 92 -8.17 -14.71 -0.86
N LEU A 93 -9.01 -14.54 0.15
CA LEU A 93 -9.03 -15.42 1.31
C LEU A 93 -9.56 -16.83 0.97
N ALA A 94 -10.63 -16.93 0.17
CA ALA A 94 -11.22 -18.21 -0.22
C ALA A 94 -10.26 -19.08 -1.04
N ILE A 95 -9.55 -18.50 -2.01
CA ILE A 95 -8.54 -19.20 -2.81
C ILE A 95 -7.46 -19.81 -1.91
N ILE A 96 -6.96 -19.01 -0.97
CA ILE A 96 -5.91 -19.47 -0.04
C ILE A 96 -6.46 -20.52 0.92
N ARG A 97 -7.70 -20.33 1.41
CA ARG A 97 -8.36 -21.29 2.29
C ARG A 97 -8.60 -22.63 1.59
N ALA A 98 -8.89 -22.61 0.29
CA ALA A 98 -9.04 -23.82 -0.54
C ALA A 98 -7.72 -24.52 -0.88
N GLY A 99 -6.58 -23.89 -0.60
CA GLY A 99 -5.23 -24.41 -0.90
C GLY A 99 -4.61 -23.89 -2.19
N GLY A 100 -5.24 -22.93 -2.86
CA GLY A 100 -4.72 -22.27 -4.06
C GLY A 100 -3.76 -21.13 -3.74
N ILE A 101 -3.18 -20.57 -4.81
CA ILE A 101 -2.31 -19.39 -4.79
C ILE A 101 -3.07 -18.23 -5.45
N ALA A 102 -3.35 -17.17 -4.70
CA ALA A 102 -4.08 -16.01 -5.20
C ALA A 102 -3.17 -15.06 -5.99
N VAL A 103 -3.63 -14.62 -7.16
CA VAL A 103 -2.93 -13.67 -8.05
C VAL A 103 -3.82 -12.45 -8.29
N PRO A 104 -3.83 -11.44 -7.39
CA PRO A 104 -4.64 -10.25 -7.56
C PRO A 104 -4.10 -9.37 -8.68
N LEU A 105 -4.96 -8.96 -9.62
CA LEU A 105 -4.63 -8.11 -10.75
C LEU A 105 -5.31 -6.75 -10.62
N ASN A 106 -4.59 -5.70 -11.03
CA ASN A 106 -5.17 -4.37 -11.06
C ASN A 106 -6.23 -4.28 -12.17
N PRO A 107 -7.46 -3.86 -11.86
CA PRO A 107 -8.52 -3.75 -12.87
C PRO A 107 -8.25 -2.71 -13.96
N GLN A 108 -7.23 -1.88 -13.83
CA GLN A 108 -6.83 -0.90 -14.84
C GLN A 108 -5.78 -1.42 -15.84
N LEU A 109 -5.32 -2.66 -15.69
CA LEU A 109 -4.37 -3.27 -16.62
C LEU A 109 -5.00 -3.44 -17.99
N SER A 110 -4.17 -3.23 -19.03
CA SER A 110 -4.52 -3.55 -20.42
C SER A 110 -4.61 -5.06 -20.63
N LEU A 111 -5.29 -5.49 -21.68
CA LEU A 111 -5.39 -6.90 -22.07
C LEU A 111 -4.00 -7.56 -22.25
N ALA A 112 -3.05 -6.82 -22.84
CA ALA A 112 -1.68 -7.31 -23.04
C ALA A 112 -0.96 -7.57 -21.71
N GLU A 113 -1.13 -6.68 -20.73
CA GLU A 113 -0.55 -6.85 -19.39
C GLU A 113 -1.22 -8.01 -18.64
N VAL A 114 -2.55 -8.13 -18.70
CA VAL A 114 -3.28 -9.26 -18.10
C VAL A 114 -2.79 -10.58 -18.69
N ARG A 115 -2.72 -10.68 -20.05
CA ARG A 115 -2.23 -11.87 -20.75
C ARG A 115 -0.83 -12.26 -20.28
N ARG A 116 0.05 -11.30 -20.17
CA ARG A 116 1.43 -11.53 -19.74
C ARG A 116 1.49 -12.04 -18.29
N ILE A 117 0.77 -11.39 -17.37
CA ILE A 117 0.77 -11.81 -15.97
C ILE A 117 0.21 -13.23 -15.80
N LEU A 118 -0.84 -13.59 -16.54
CA LEU A 118 -1.39 -14.94 -16.52
C LEU A 118 -0.36 -15.97 -17.02
N ALA A 119 0.39 -15.64 -18.08
CA ALA A 119 1.46 -16.49 -18.61
C ALA A 119 2.61 -16.65 -17.60
N ASP A 120 3.10 -15.55 -17.02
CA ASP A 120 4.21 -15.54 -16.07
C ASP A 120 3.85 -16.31 -14.78
N SER A 121 2.64 -16.13 -14.27
CA SER A 121 2.15 -16.84 -13.10
C SER A 121 1.76 -18.30 -13.39
N GLY A 122 1.56 -18.66 -14.67
CA GLY A 122 1.04 -19.96 -15.10
C GLY A 122 -0.41 -20.16 -14.68
N THR A 123 -1.21 -19.10 -14.71
CA THR A 123 -2.59 -19.09 -14.23
C THR A 123 -3.56 -19.42 -15.36
N GLU A 124 -4.38 -20.46 -15.14
CA GLU A 124 -5.41 -20.92 -16.05
C GLU A 124 -6.85 -20.71 -15.51
N ILE A 125 -6.98 -20.22 -14.28
CA ILE A 125 -8.26 -19.95 -13.61
C ILE A 125 -8.37 -18.45 -13.35
N LEU A 126 -9.44 -17.82 -13.84
CA LEU A 126 -9.66 -16.39 -13.72
C LEU A 126 -11.01 -16.10 -13.05
N VAL A 127 -10.96 -15.41 -11.93
CA VAL A 127 -12.13 -14.78 -11.30
C VAL A 127 -12.29 -13.38 -11.88
N THR A 128 -13.44 -13.09 -12.47
CA THR A 128 -13.75 -11.78 -13.05
C THR A 128 -15.21 -11.40 -12.75
N ASP A 129 -15.56 -10.17 -13.07
CA ASP A 129 -16.95 -9.69 -13.13
C ASP A 129 -17.25 -9.15 -14.53
N ARG A 130 -18.54 -8.91 -14.80
CA ARG A 130 -19.00 -8.44 -16.10
C ARG A 130 -18.32 -7.12 -16.49
N ALA A 131 -18.25 -6.16 -15.58
CA ALA A 131 -17.68 -4.85 -15.86
C ALA A 131 -16.18 -4.90 -16.20
N ALA A 132 -15.39 -5.69 -15.48
CA ALA A 132 -13.97 -5.89 -15.79
C ALA A 132 -13.78 -6.67 -17.09
N PHE A 133 -14.63 -7.69 -17.34
CA PHE A 133 -14.60 -8.46 -18.57
C PHE A 133 -14.89 -7.59 -19.80
N GLU A 134 -16.04 -6.89 -19.83
CA GLU A 134 -16.47 -6.05 -20.95
C GLU A 134 -15.49 -4.90 -21.22
N ARG A 135 -14.95 -4.28 -20.17
CA ARG A 135 -14.02 -3.17 -20.32
C ARG A 135 -12.70 -3.53 -20.99
N THR A 136 -12.16 -4.72 -20.69
CA THR A 136 -10.75 -5.04 -21.02
C THR A 136 -10.59 -6.31 -21.85
N ILE A 137 -11.36 -7.35 -21.56
CA ILE A 137 -11.15 -8.68 -22.16
C ILE A 137 -12.01 -8.82 -23.41
N GLY A 138 -13.30 -8.58 -23.32
CA GLY A 138 -14.30 -8.61 -24.39
C GLY A 138 -14.56 -9.98 -25.00
N ASP A 139 -13.51 -10.80 -25.14
CA ASP A 139 -13.57 -12.15 -25.72
C ASP A 139 -12.79 -13.14 -24.84
N ARG A 140 -13.45 -14.25 -24.44
CA ARG A 140 -12.81 -15.31 -23.66
C ARG A 140 -11.62 -15.97 -24.38
N GLN A 141 -11.62 -16.00 -25.71
CA GLN A 141 -10.51 -16.53 -26.51
C GLN A 141 -9.26 -15.63 -26.50
N ALA A 142 -9.41 -14.38 -26.07
CA ALA A 142 -8.30 -13.44 -25.97
C ALA A 142 -7.25 -13.83 -24.92
N LEU A 143 -7.61 -14.69 -23.95
CA LEU A 143 -6.73 -15.16 -22.89
C LEU A 143 -6.66 -16.68 -22.86
N ASN A 144 -5.49 -17.23 -22.53
CA ASN A 144 -5.31 -18.67 -22.33
C ASN A 144 -5.80 -19.07 -20.92
N VAL A 145 -7.12 -18.97 -20.70
CA VAL A 145 -7.81 -19.29 -19.44
C VAL A 145 -8.71 -20.48 -19.67
N ARG A 146 -8.47 -21.55 -18.93
CA ARG A 146 -9.27 -22.77 -19.00
C ARG A 146 -10.58 -22.65 -18.23
N THR A 147 -10.55 -22.03 -17.06
CA THR A 147 -11.70 -21.90 -16.17
C THR A 147 -11.99 -20.43 -15.87
N TRP A 148 -13.18 -20.00 -16.26
CA TRP A 148 -13.69 -18.66 -16.01
C TRP A 148 -14.70 -18.70 -14.87
N ILE A 149 -14.47 -17.93 -13.83
CA ILE A 149 -15.38 -17.73 -12.72
C ILE A 149 -15.94 -16.31 -12.86
N GLN A 150 -17.12 -16.21 -13.45
CA GLN A 150 -17.82 -14.93 -13.60
C GLN A 150 -18.81 -14.77 -12.47
N ALA A 151 -18.61 -13.78 -11.63
CA ALA A 151 -19.32 -13.65 -10.37
C ALA A 151 -20.77 -13.14 -10.48
N ASP A 152 -21.22 -12.67 -11.66
CA ASP A 152 -22.42 -11.83 -11.75
C ASP A 152 -23.58 -12.41 -12.56
N GLU A 153 -23.47 -13.57 -13.26
CA GLU A 153 -24.54 -14.01 -14.18
C GLU A 153 -24.63 -15.53 -14.41
N ALA A 154 -25.43 -16.21 -13.76
CA ALA A 154 -26.14 -17.46 -14.09
C ALA A 154 -26.25 -18.40 -12.87
N PRO A 155 -27.19 -19.40 -12.87
CA PRO A 155 -27.31 -20.38 -11.78
C PRO A 155 -26.03 -21.20 -11.51
N GLU A 156 -25.15 -21.27 -12.48
CA GLU A 156 -23.83 -21.95 -12.44
C GLU A 156 -22.73 -21.08 -11.88
N THR A 157 -23.04 -19.81 -11.53
CA THR A 157 -22.11 -18.85 -10.93
C THR A 157 -22.11 -18.95 -9.41
N LEU A 158 -21.15 -18.26 -8.78
CA LEU A 158 -21.11 -18.14 -7.33
C LEU A 158 -22.44 -17.63 -6.74
N ASP A 159 -23.10 -16.64 -7.35
CA ASP A 159 -24.36 -16.10 -6.87
C ASP A 159 -25.51 -17.11 -7.01
N GLY A 160 -25.48 -17.96 -8.05
CA GLY A 160 -26.37 -19.13 -8.19
C GLY A 160 -26.07 -20.17 -7.12
N PHE A 161 -24.83 -20.49 -6.88
CA PHE A 161 -24.37 -21.40 -5.83
C PHE A 161 -24.73 -20.90 -4.43
N LEU A 162 -24.58 -19.58 -4.18
CA LEU A 162 -24.97 -18.93 -2.93
C LEU A 162 -26.49 -18.88 -2.73
N ARG A 163 -27.29 -18.76 -3.80
CA ARG A 163 -28.76 -18.69 -3.76
C ARG A 163 -29.44 -20.06 -3.67
N ALA A 164 -28.76 -21.10 -4.12
CA ALA A 164 -29.34 -22.45 -4.14
C ALA A 164 -29.68 -23.01 -2.75
N GLY A 165 -29.29 -22.33 -1.67
CA GLY A 165 -29.69 -22.64 -0.29
C GLY A 165 -29.35 -24.07 0.19
N GLU A 166 -28.61 -24.81 -0.63
CA GLU A 166 -28.10 -26.12 -0.24
C GLU A 166 -27.18 -25.97 0.95
N THR A 167 -27.31 -26.84 1.91
CA THR A 167 -26.43 -26.93 3.09
C THR A 167 -25.01 -27.15 2.58
N GLN A 168 -24.30 -26.03 2.39
CA GLN A 168 -22.95 -26.06 1.82
C GLN A 168 -22.04 -26.80 2.80
N THR A 169 -21.30 -27.77 2.30
CA THR A 169 -20.26 -28.44 3.07
C THR A 169 -19.20 -27.42 3.44
N VAL A 170 -19.07 -27.09 4.73
CA VAL A 170 -17.99 -26.26 5.23
C VAL A 170 -16.74 -27.13 5.32
N PHE A 171 -15.81 -26.93 4.40
CA PHE A 171 -14.53 -27.62 4.43
C PHE A 171 -13.61 -27.03 5.52
N ALA A 172 -12.75 -27.84 6.08
CA ALA A 172 -11.64 -27.33 6.88
C ALA A 172 -10.66 -26.54 6.00
N PRO A 173 -10.03 -25.48 6.54
CA PRO A 173 -8.98 -24.76 5.82
C PRO A 173 -7.85 -25.71 5.39
N ALA A 174 -7.31 -25.47 4.19
CA ALA A 174 -6.18 -26.27 3.70
C ALA A 174 -4.98 -26.13 4.64
N LEU A 175 -4.33 -27.26 4.91
CA LEU A 175 -3.09 -27.32 5.68
C LEU A 175 -1.93 -26.92 4.76
N ILE A 176 -1.52 -25.67 4.84
CA ILE A 176 -0.42 -25.09 4.04
C ILE A 176 0.74 -24.74 4.96
N ASP A 177 1.96 -25.11 4.59
CA ASP A 177 3.15 -24.64 5.29
C ASP A 177 3.13 -23.10 5.34
N PRO A 178 3.23 -22.47 6.52
CA PRO A 178 3.26 -21.01 6.63
C PRO A 178 4.36 -20.31 5.82
N ALA A 179 5.39 -21.02 5.39
CA ALA A 179 6.44 -20.54 4.51
C ALA A 179 6.18 -20.77 3.01
N ALA A 180 5.20 -21.63 2.66
CA ALA A 180 4.85 -21.87 1.27
C ALA A 180 4.19 -20.63 0.63
N THR A 181 4.36 -20.47 -0.68
CA THR A 181 3.71 -19.39 -1.45
C THR A 181 2.20 -19.60 -1.48
N ILE A 182 1.47 -18.56 -1.09
CA ILE A 182 0.00 -18.52 -1.10
C ILE A 182 -0.57 -17.35 -1.92
N ALA A 183 0.28 -16.39 -2.29
CA ALA A 183 -0.12 -15.27 -3.13
C ALA A 183 1.04 -14.77 -3.99
N ILE A 184 0.72 -14.20 -5.16
CA ILE A 184 1.69 -13.56 -6.06
C ILE A 184 1.19 -12.15 -6.34
N PHE A 185 1.95 -11.15 -5.89
CA PHE A 185 1.67 -9.74 -6.17
C PHE A 185 2.67 -9.19 -7.17
N HIS A 186 2.16 -8.54 -8.22
CA HIS A 186 3.01 -7.98 -9.27
C HIS A 186 3.45 -6.57 -8.91
N THR A 187 4.77 -6.35 -8.92
CA THR A 187 5.38 -5.03 -8.68
C THR A 187 5.60 -4.30 -9.99
N SER A 188 5.49 -2.98 -9.99
CA SER A 188 5.96 -2.15 -11.10
C SER A 188 7.49 -2.18 -11.13
N GLY A 189 8.06 -3.22 -11.74
CA GLY A 189 9.51 -3.42 -11.82
C GLY A 189 10.24 -2.25 -12.44
N THR A 190 11.50 -2.06 -12.04
CA THR A 190 12.41 -1.04 -12.60
C THR A 190 12.86 -1.39 -14.02
N SER A 191 12.67 -2.64 -14.45
CA SER A 191 13.00 -3.18 -15.78
C SER A 191 11.88 -3.01 -16.82
N GLY A 192 10.81 -2.30 -16.48
CA GLY A 192 9.68 -2.02 -17.38
C GLY A 192 8.57 -3.08 -17.35
N PHE A 193 8.79 -4.25 -16.76
CA PHE A 193 7.76 -5.29 -16.64
C PHE A 193 7.51 -5.65 -15.19
N PRO A 194 6.22 -5.85 -14.80
CA PRO A 194 5.87 -6.26 -13.45
C PRO A 194 6.46 -7.63 -13.12
N LYS A 195 7.13 -7.74 -11.95
CA LYS A 195 7.64 -9.00 -11.43
C LYS A 195 6.69 -9.54 -10.36
N GLY A 196 6.41 -10.82 -10.41
CA GLY A 196 5.54 -11.48 -9.43
C GLY A 196 6.28 -11.82 -8.13
N ALA A 197 6.12 -11.02 -7.08
CA ALA A 197 6.64 -11.35 -5.76
C ALA A 197 5.79 -12.45 -5.12
N ALA A 198 6.42 -13.57 -4.79
CA ALA A 198 5.76 -14.72 -4.18
C ALA A 198 5.73 -14.57 -2.66
N LEU A 199 4.52 -14.58 -2.09
CA LEU A 199 4.28 -14.29 -0.68
C LEU A 199 3.71 -15.49 0.05
N SER A 200 4.24 -15.74 1.24
CA SER A 200 3.77 -16.76 2.16
C SER A 200 2.87 -16.19 3.27
N SER A 201 2.19 -17.04 4.04
CA SER A 201 1.49 -16.60 5.25
C SER A 201 2.44 -15.88 6.23
N ASN A 202 3.68 -16.36 6.36
CA ASN A 202 4.68 -15.70 7.17
C ASN A 202 5.00 -14.29 6.66
N ALA A 203 5.04 -14.06 5.35
CA ALA A 203 5.25 -12.74 4.77
C ALA A 203 4.03 -11.83 5.02
N LEU A 204 2.84 -12.24 4.60
CA LEU A 204 1.61 -11.44 4.70
C LEU A 204 1.22 -11.08 6.14
N LEU A 205 1.42 -12.00 7.09
CA LEU A 205 1.21 -11.73 8.51
C LEU A 205 2.50 -11.22 9.21
N GLY A 206 3.45 -10.73 8.44
CA GLY A 206 4.78 -10.33 8.88
C GLY A 206 4.79 -9.27 9.96
N ALA A 207 4.05 -8.22 9.74
CA ALA A 207 3.96 -7.09 10.67
C ALA A 207 2.83 -7.25 11.70
N ARG A 208 2.37 -8.49 11.98
CA ARG A 208 1.26 -8.73 12.93
C ARG A 208 1.51 -8.12 14.32
N ALA A 209 2.75 -7.92 14.73
CA ALA A 209 3.08 -7.21 15.95
C ALA A 209 2.61 -5.73 15.93
N SER A 210 2.48 -5.13 14.74
CA SER A 210 1.93 -3.78 14.60
C SER A 210 0.49 -3.67 15.09
N THR A 211 -0.30 -4.76 15.05
CA THR A 211 -1.67 -4.78 15.58
C THR A 211 -1.73 -4.54 17.07
N VAL A 212 -0.69 -4.91 17.80
CA VAL A 212 -0.55 -4.63 19.24
C VAL A 212 -0.18 -3.16 19.44
N LEU A 213 0.76 -2.65 18.64
CA LEU A 213 1.20 -1.25 18.73
C LEU A 213 0.09 -0.27 18.34
N THR A 214 -0.59 -0.54 17.21
CA THR A 214 -1.74 0.28 16.79
C THR A 214 -2.90 0.19 17.76
N GLY A 215 -3.00 -0.91 18.50
CA GLY A 215 -4.02 -1.11 19.55
C GLY A 215 -3.97 -0.10 20.68
N ALA A 216 -2.86 0.63 20.87
CA ALA A 216 -2.77 1.75 21.78
C ALA A 216 -3.58 2.98 21.31
N PHE A 217 -3.80 3.11 20.01
CA PHE A 217 -4.43 4.29 19.39
C PHE A 217 -5.77 3.97 18.70
N LEU A 218 -5.90 2.76 18.15
CA LEU A 218 -7.07 2.31 17.41
C LEU A 218 -7.62 1.01 18.00
N GLY A 219 -8.95 0.88 18.04
CA GLY A 219 -9.64 -0.23 18.64
C GLY A 219 -10.93 -0.62 17.94
N PRO A 220 -11.75 -1.48 18.55
CA PRO A 220 -13.00 -1.97 17.96
C PRO A 220 -14.06 -0.90 17.71
N ARG A 221 -13.92 0.28 18.32
CA ARG A 221 -14.79 1.43 18.07
C ARG A 221 -14.36 2.25 16.87
N ASP A 222 -13.14 2.03 16.39
CA ASP A 222 -12.58 2.79 15.28
C ASP A 222 -13.03 2.19 13.94
N LEU A 223 -13.18 3.07 12.96
CA LEU A 223 -13.54 2.76 11.60
C LEU A 223 -12.50 3.39 10.67
N ALA A 224 -11.90 2.56 9.83
CA ALA A 224 -10.85 2.97 8.90
C ALA A 224 -11.39 3.08 7.47
N LEU A 225 -11.26 4.26 6.85
CA LEU A 225 -11.48 4.44 5.41
C LEU A 225 -10.28 3.94 4.63
N VAL A 226 -10.52 3.04 3.68
CA VAL A 226 -9.51 2.46 2.79
C VAL A 226 -9.99 2.57 1.35
N ALA A 227 -9.26 3.35 0.53
CA ALA A 227 -9.59 3.55 -0.88
C ALA A 227 -8.47 3.00 -1.79
N LEU A 228 -7.89 1.86 -1.42
CA LEU A 228 -6.75 1.27 -2.09
C LEU A 228 -7.16 0.09 -2.97
N PRO A 229 -6.51 -0.13 -4.13
CA PRO A 229 -6.77 -1.31 -4.95
C PRO A 229 -6.41 -2.61 -4.21
N TRP A 230 -7.32 -3.59 -4.25
CA TRP A 230 -7.10 -4.92 -3.66
C TRP A 230 -5.96 -5.72 -4.34
N SER A 231 -5.59 -5.32 -5.54
CA SER A 231 -4.39 -5.83 -6.22
C SER A 231 -3.07 -5.31 -5.64
N HIS A 232 -3.14 -4.33 -4.74
CA HIS A 232 -1.96 -3.78 -4.07
C HIS A 232 -1.82 -4.38 -2.67
N ILE A 233 -0.59 -4.82 -2.34
CA ILE A 233 -0.27 -5.45 -1.05
C ILE A 233 -0.70 -4.61 0.17
N MET A 234 -0.69 -3.29 0.06
CA MET A 234 -1.08 -2.39 1.15
C MET A 234 -2.55 -2.59 1.55
N ALA A 235 -3.49 -2.70 0.59
CA ALA A 235 -4.91 -2.92 0.88
C ALA A 235 -5.12 -4.25 1.62
N VAL A 236 -4.53 -5.33 1.10
CA VAL A 236 -4.63 -6.67 1.71
C VAL A 236 -4.01 -6.70 3.10
N SER A 237 -2.81 -6.12 3.28
CA SER A 237 -2.15 -6.05 4.59
C SER A 237 -2.98 -5.28 5.61
N ILE A 238 -3.54 -4.13 5.23
CA ILE A 238 -4.40 -3.31 6.10
C ILE A 238 -5.65 -4.09 6.49
N ALA A 239 -6.30 -4.79 5.55
CA ALA A 239 -7.48 -5.59 5.85
C ALA A 239 -7.14 -6.76 6.80
N LEU A 240 -6.06 -7.50 6.55
CA LEU A 240 -5.61 -8.60 7.42
C LEU A 240 -5.31 -8.09 8.85
N TYR A 241 -4.57 -6.97 8.96
CA TYR A 241 -4.24 -6.40 10.27
C TYR A 241 -5.46 -5.76 10.95
N GLY A 242 -6.36 -5.13 10.18
CA GLY A 242 -7.64 -4.61 10.66
C GLY A 242 -8.50 -5.70 11.29
N LEU A 243 -8.66 -6.83 10.60
CA LEU A 243 -9.37 -8.00 11.13
C LEU A 243 -8.72 -8.53 12.41
N MET A 244 -7.38 -8.67 12.43
CA MET A 244 -6.64 -9.12 13.62
C MET A 244 -6.72 -8.12 14.78
N ALA A 245 -6.74 -6.81 14.49
CA ALA A 245 -6.84 -5.75 15.48
C ALA A 245 -8.29 -5.47 15.92
N GLY A 246 -9.28 -5.98 15.18
CA GLY A 246 -10.70 -5.68 15.40
C GLY A 246 -11.10 -4.27 15.00
N ILE A 247 -10.37 -3.66 14.08
CA ILE A 247 -10.69 -2.36 13.49
C ILE A 247 -11.61 -2.61 12.30
N ARG A 248 -12.75 -1.91 12.24
CA ARG A 248 -13.69 -2.02 11.13
C ARG A 248 -13.19 -1.26 9.92
N GLY A 249 -13.50 -1.76 8.72
CA GLY A 249 -13.16 -1.12 7.45
C GLY A 249 -14.37 -0.43 6.82
N CYS A 250 -14.13 0.70 6.16
CA CYS A 250 -15.02 1.28 5.15
C CYS A 250 -14.22 1.35 3.85
N PHE A 251 -14.70 0.68 2.82
CA PHE A 251 -13.92 0.51 1.58
C PHE A 251 -14.55 1.32 0.46
N LEU A 252 -13.72 2.12 -0.22
CA LEU A 252 -14.07 2.79 -1.47
C LEU A 252 -13.42 2.05 -2.64
N ASP A 253 -14.20 1.75 -3.65
CA ASP A 253 -13.72 1.10 -4.88
C ASP A 253 -12.73 1.97 -5.64
N ARG A 254 -12.97 3.28 -5.60
CA ARG A 254 -12.11 4.30 -6.19
C ARG A 254 -12.08 5.53 -5.30
N PHE A 255 -10.89 6.10 -5.09
CA PHE A 255 -10.76 7.34 -4.32
C PHE A 255 -11.39 8.52 -5.08
N ASP A 256 -12.38 9.09 -4.45
CA ASP A 256 -12.99 10.37 -4.78
C ASP A 256 -13.09 11.22 -3.51
N VAL A 257 -12.80 12.52 -3.61
CA VAL A 257 -12.69 13.39 -2.44
C VAL A 257 -14.07 13.60 -1.78
N ASP A 258 -15.11 13.86 -2.58
CA ASP A 258 -16.44 14.12 -2.06
C ASP A 258 -17.06 12.87 -1.46
N ALA A 259 -16.88 11.74 -2.11
CA ALA A 259 -17.28 10.43 -1.58
C ALA A 259 -16.56 10.12 -0.25
N ALA A 260 -15.24 10.34 -0.19
CA ALA A 260 -14.47 10.13 1.04
C ALA A 260 -14.95 11.02 2.18
N LEU A 261 -15.16 12.30 1.93
CA LEU A 261 -15.68 13.24 2.92
C LEU A 261 -17.09 12.86 3.39
N SER A 262 -17.97 12.47 2.47
CA SER A 262 -19.34 12.04 2.79
C SER A 262 -19.35 10.78 3.67
N LEU A 263 -18.45 9.81 3.41
CA LEU A 263 -18.32 8.61 4.24
C LEU A 263 -17.78 8.95 5.63
N VAL A 264 -16.80 9.88 5.73
CA VAL A 264 -16.27 10.33 7.04
C VAL A 264 -17.38 10.93 7.88
N GLU A 265 -18.21 11.81 7.32
CA GLU A 265 -19.33 12.44 8.02
C GLU A 265 -20.40 11.42 8.40
N ARG A 266 -20.82 10.58 7.46
CA ARG A 266 -21.95 9.67 7.64
C ARG A 266 -21.66 8.58 8.65
N PHE A 267 -20.47 7.98 8.60
CA PHE A 267 -20.10 6.83 9.43
C PHE A 267 -19.21 7.18 10.62
N GLY A 268 -18.78 8.44 10.76
CA GLY A 268 -17.88 8.84 11.84
C GLY A 268 -16.51 8.17 11.74
N ILE A 269 -15.93 8.11 10.54
CA ILE A 269 -14.64 7.48 10.30
C ILE A 269 -13.56 8.13 11.16
N THR A 270 -12.76 7.30 11.84
CA THR A 270 -11.74 7.74 12.78
C THR A 270 -10.31 7.57 12.28
N ALA A 271 -10.11 6.75 11.24
CA ALA A 271 -8.81 6.59 10.59
C ALA A 271 -8.97 6.69 9.06
N VAL A 272 -8.11 7.46 8.42
CA VAL A 272 -8.07 7.57 6.94
C VAL A 272 -6.73 7.04 6.46
N ILE A 273 -6.80 6.06 5.56
CA ILE A 273 -5.64 5.35 5.04
C ILE A 273 -5.56 5.57 3.53
N GLY A 274 -4.43 6.09 3.06
CA GLY A 274 -4.25 6.38 1.65
C GLY A 274 -2.79 6.47 1.23
N VAL A 275 -2.59 6.69 -0.06
CA VAL A 275 -1.29 7.07 -0.60
C VAL A 275 -1.15 8.60 -0.62
N PRO A 276 0.08 9.15 -0.69
CA PRO A 276 0.30 10.59 -0.65
C PRO A 276 -0.56 11.40 -1.62
N THR A 277 -0.75 10.91 -2.84
CA THR A 277 -1.58 11.60 -3.85
C THR A 277 -3.05 11.72 -3.45
N MET A 278 -3.62 10.72 -2.78
CA MET A 278 -5.00 10.77 -2.27
C MET A 278 -5.13 11.82 -1.16
N LEU A 279 -4.20 11.79 -0.20
CA LEU A 279 -4.17 12.73 0.92
C LEU A 279 -3.92 14.17 0.44
N THR A 280 -3.04 14.36 -0.55
CA THR A 280 -2.79 15.66 -1.18
C THR A 280 -4.06 16.19 -1.87
N ARG A 281 -4.77 15.35 -2.64
CA ARG A 281 -6.05 15.74 -3.27
C ARG A 281 -7.09 16.16 -2.23
N LEU A 282 -7.17 15.41 -1.13
CA LEU A 282 -8.11 15.70 -0.04
C LEU A 282 -7.81 17.06 0.60
N VAL A 283 -6.55 17.36 0.96
CA VAL A 283 -6.20 18.65 1.57
C VAL A 283 -6.31 19.82 0.58
N ASN A 284 -6.04 19.59 -0.72
CA ASN A 284 -6.13 20.61 -1.76
C ASN A 284 -7.59 20.98 -2.08
N ALA A 285 -8.55 20.10 -1.84
CA ALA A 285 -9.97 20.42 -1.90
C ALA A 285 -10.41 21.39 -0.78
N ASN A 286 -9.52 21.70 0.17
CA ASN A 286 -9.75 22.62 1.29
C ASN A 286 -11.10 22.38 2.01
N PRO A 287 -11.37 21.14 2.47
CA PRO A 287 -12.67 20.82 3.07
C PRO A 287 -12.89 21.59 4.37
N ASP A 288 -14.16 21.82 4.73
CA ASP A 288 -14.51 22.31 6.06
C ASP A 288 -13.93 21.35 7.11
N PRO A 289 -13.15 21.84 8.09
CA PRO A 289 -12.60 21.01 9.16
C PRO A 289 -13.65 20.24 9.96
N ALA A 290 -14.89 20.70 10.00
CA ALA A 290 -16.00 20.02 10.66
C ALA A 290 -16.29 18.65 10.00
N ARG A 291 -16.15 18.53 8.69
CA ARG A 291 -16.35 17.28 7.94
C ARG A 291 -15.38 16.16 8.34
N LEU A 292 -14.22 16.52 8.84
CA LEU A 292 -13.15 15.59 9.24
C LEU A 292 -12.96 15.57 10.77
N ALA A 293 -13.91 16.09 11.55
CA ALA A 293 -13.79 16.26 12.99
C ALA A 293 -13.62 14.94 13.78
N THR A 294 -14.08 13.82 13.21
CA THR A 294 -13.98 12.47 13.81
C THR A 294 -12.64 11.80 13.58
N VAL A 295 -11.84 12.30 12.61
CA VAL A 295 -10.56 11.66 12.24
C VAL A 295 -9.54 11.81 13.36
N ARG A 296 -9.00 10.70 13.81
CA ARG A 296 -8.00 10.57 14.89
C ARG A 296 -6.63 10.19 14.36
N VAL A 297 -6.62 9.43 13.25
CA VAL A 297 -5.39 8.88 12.66
C VAL A 297 -5.41 9.07 11.15
N TRP A 298 -4.32 9.61 10.63
CA TRP A 298 -3.98 9.61 9.21
C TRP A 298 -2.86 8.62 8.98
N LEU A 299 -2.99 7.71 8.03
CA LEU A 299 -1.94 6.79 7.62
C LEU A 299 -1.62 6.96 6.15
N SER A 300 -0.37 7.28 5.86
CA SER A 300 0.18 7.30 4.50
C SER A 300 1.19 6.18 4.32
N ALA A 301 1.26 5.59 3.14
CA ALA A 301 2.33 4.66 2.77
C ALA A 301 2.53 4.61 1.25
N SER A 302 3.48 3.81 0.79
CA SER A 302 3.88 3.57 -0.59
C SER A 302 4.78 4.63 -1.20
N ASP A 303 4.72 5.88 -0.74
CA ASP A 303 5.61 6.95 -1.17
C ASP A 303 5.74 8.01 -0.06
N HIS A 304 6.60 9.00 -0.26
CA HIS A 304 6.80 10.09 0.67
C HIS A 304 5.60 11.04 0.70
N LEU A 305 5.12 11.37 1.91
CA LEU A 305 4.10 12.37 2.12
C LEU A 305 4.75 13.74 2.37
N PRO A 306 4.54 14.75 1.52
CA PRO A 306 5.16 16.07 1.66
C PRO A 306 4.89 16.72 3.02
N ALA A 307 5.86 17.44 3.54
CA ALA A 307 5.77 18.08 4.87
C ALA A 307 4.59 19.06 4.96
N GLU A 308 4.32 19.82 3.89
CA GLU A 308 3.18 20.73 3.82
C GLU A 308 1.84 19.99 3.94
N VAL A 309 1.68 18.87 3.21
CA VAL A 309 0.47 18.03 3.30
C VAL A 309 0.29 17.50 4.72
N ARG A 310 1.39 17.04 5.37
CA ARG A 310 1.35 16.61 6.77
C ARG A 310 0.89 17.71 7.71
N GLN A 311 1.41 18.94 7.55
CA GLN A 311 1.00 20.08 8.36
C GLN A 311 -0.48 20.44 8.18
N ARG A 312 -0.98 20.36 6.94
CA ARG A 312 -2.40 20.61 6.64
C ARG A 312 -3.30 19.53 7.21
N LEU A 313 -2.93 18.24 7.09
CA LEU A 313 -3.68 17.12 7.69
C LEU A 313 -3.82 17.26 9.20
N ARG A 314 -2.84 17.82 9.91
CA ARG A 314 -2.90 18.07 11.37
C ARG A 314 -3.97 19.08 11.77
N ARG A 315 -4.47 19.87 10.83
CA ARG A 315 -5.58 20.81 11.06
C ARG A 315 -6.93 20.10 11.10
N PHE A 316 -7.02 18.89 10.55
CA PHE A 316 -8.26 18.13 10.45
C PHE A 316 -8.32 17.02 11.51
N GLY A 317 -9.41 16.99 12.28
CA GLY A 317 -9.62 15.98 13.32
C GLY A 317 -8.85 16.22 14.62
N ALA A 318 -8.86 15.24 15.51
CA ALA A 318 -8.15 15.27 16.79
C ALA A 318 -7.93 13.85 17.33
N LEU A 319 -6.73 13.55 17.83
CA LEU A 319 -6.47 12.30 18.55
C LEU A 319 -7.28 12.25 19.83
N PHE A 320 -7.29 13.37 20.57
CA PHE A 320 -8.11 13.58 21.78
C PHE A 320 -8.62 15.01 21.82
N ARG A 321 -9.81 15.20 22.40
CA ARG A 321 -10.37 16.49 22.79
C ARG A 321 -10.31 16.63 24.30
N LEU A 322 -9.72 17.70 24.78
CA LEU A 322 -9.58 17.99 26.21
C LEU A 322 -10.79 18.79 26.71
N PRO A 323 -11.10 18.72 28.01
CA PRO A 323 -12.04 19.65 28.64
C PRO A 323 -11.62 21.10 28.37
N GLY A 324 -12.59 21.98 28.03
CA GLY A 324 -12.30 23.37 27.67
C GLY A 324 -12.04 23.59 26.17
N GLY A 325 -12.25 22.55 25.32
CA GLY A 325 -12.24 22.68 23.84
C GLY A 325 -10.87 22.57 23.18
N ALA A 326 -9.78 22.51 23.94
CA ALA A 326 -8.44 22.26 23.41
C ALA A 326 -8.37 20.87 22.74
N ARG A 327 -7.65 20.79 21.62
CA ARG A 327 -7.48 19.53 20.88
C ARG A 327 -6.01 19.12 20.79
N ILE A 328 -5.76 17.83 20.94
CA ILE A 328 -4.50 17.23 20.54
C ILE A 328 -4.64 16.83 19.06
N PRO A 329 -3.77 17.32 18.17
CA PRO A 329 -3.84 17.00 16.73
C PRO A 329 -3.90 15.50 16.47
N PRO A 330 -4.45 15.07 15.31
CA PRO A 330 -4.49 13.67 14.95
C PRO A 330 -3.08 13.09 14.82
N LEU A 331 -2.97 11.79 15.02
CA LEU A 331 -1.73 11.05 14.79
C LEU A 331 -1.49 10.88 13.30
N LEU A 332 -0.27 11.16 12.84
CA LEU A 332 0.16 10.89 11.49
C LEU A 332 1.11 9.69 11.49
N LEU A 333 0.75 8.67 10.75
CA LEU A 333 1.54 7.46 10.56
C LEU A 333 2.05 7.41 9.12
N ASN A 334 3.34 7.10 8.96
CA ASN A 334 3.95 6.91 7.65
C ASN A 334 4.54 5.50 7.57
N GLY A 335 3.91 4.64 6.75
CA GLY A 335 4.31 3.26 6.57
C GLY A 335 5.32 3.10 5.44
N TYR A 336 6.45 2.45 5.71
CA TYR A 336 7.36 1.98 4.69
C TYR A 336 7.33 0.46 4.59
N GLY A 337 7.28 -0.04 3.38
CA GLY A 337 7.30 -1.48 3.11
C GLY A 337 7.48 -1.79 1.64
N MET A 338 7.59 -3.06 1.35
CA MET A 338 7.76 -3.59 0.01
C MET A 338 6.86 -4.79 -0.21
N VAL A 339 6.48 -5.03 -1.45
CA VAL A 339 5.71 -6.22 -1.82
C VAL A 339 6.47 -7.48 -1.44
N GLU A 340 7.76 -7.52 -1.72
CA GLU A 340 8.67 -8.64 -1.47
C GLU A 340 8.76 -9.03 0.02
N LEU A 341 8.42 -8.11 0.92
CA LEU A 341 8.37 -8.34 2.36
C LEU A 341 6.97 -8.68 2.89
N GLY A 342 5.96 -8.70 2.01
CA GLY A 342 4.55 -8.87 2.40
C GLY A 342 3.91 -7.61 2.98
N GLY A 343 4.49 -6.43 2.73
CA GLY A 343 3.93 -5.14 3.14
C GLY A 343 4.82 -4.35 4.10
N LEU A 344 4.24 -3.91 5.22
CA LEU A 344 4.86 -2.98 6.19
C LEU A 344 6.09 -3.56 6.88
N ALA A 345 7.20 -2.83 6.82
CA ALA A 345 8.47 -3.18 7.50
C ALA A 345 8.93 -2.10 8.51
N MET A 346 8.62 -0.84 8.26
CA MET A 346 8.94 0.29 9.15
C MET A 346 7.75 1.22 9.28
N MET A 347 7.66 1.94 10.37
CA MET A 347 6.63 2.94 10.62
C MET A 347 7.23 4.23 11.18
N GLY A 348 7.01 5.34 10.50
CA GLY A 348 7.23 6.68 11.03
C GLY A 348 5.99 7.13 11.80
N ILE A 349 6.21 7.74 12.96
CA ILE A 349 5.14 8.25 13.81
C ILE A 349 5.40 9.74 14.03
N GLU A 350 4.57 10.58 13.42
CA GLU A 350 4.61 12.00 13.72
C GLU A 350 3.74 12.29 14.95
N LEU A 351 4.41 12.49 16.05
CA LEU A 351 3.75 12.79 17.33
C LEU A 351 3.12 14.18 17.29
N PRO A 352 1.95 14.38 17.92
CA PRO A 352 1.21 15.64 17.89
C PRO A 352 2.01 16.89 18.30
N LEU A 353 2.98 16.73 19.20
CA LEU A 353 3.79 17.82 19.75
C LEU A 353 5.23 17.88 19.20
N LEU A 354 5.65 16.90 18.38
CA LEU A 354 7.01 16.82 17.81
C LEU A 354 6.95 16.92 16.30
N HIS A 355 7.20 18.11 15.76
CA HIS A 355 7.23 18.34 14.33
C HIS A 355 8.44 17.63 13.68
N GLY A 356 8.23 17.05 12.48
CA GLY A 356 9.27 16.37 11.73
C GLY A 356 9.65 14.98 12.22
N SER A 357 9.03 14.47 13.30
CA SER A 357 9.27 13.10 13.77
C SER A 357 8.78 12.03 12.81
N GLY A 358 7.82 12.34 11.92
CA GLY A 358 7.25 11.41 10.95
C GLY A 358 8.22 10.92 9.86
N ASP A 359 9.36 11.58 9.67
CA ASP A 359 10.42 11.14 8.76
C ASP A 359 11.35 10.10 9.37
N LEU A 360 11.31 9.95 10.69
CA LEU A 360 12.08 8.96 11.42
C LEU A 360 11.23 7.71 11.65
N CYS A 361 11.61 6.64 10.96
CA CYS A 361 10.91 5.36 11.04
C CYS A 361 11.55 4.43 12.06
N VAL A 362 10.70 3.70 12.77
CA VAL A 362 11.10 2.56 13.60
C VAL A 362 10.84 1.26 12.84
N PRO A 363 11.73 0.25 12.92
CA PRO A 363 11.42 -1.07 12.41
C PRO A 363 10.20 -1.66 13.13
N VAL A 364 9.27 -2.24 12.37
CA VAL A 364 8.16 -3.01 12.95
C VAL A 364 8.68 -4.41 13.29
N PRO A 365 8.66 -4.84 14.56
CA PRO A 365 9.12 -6.16 14.91
C PRO A 365 8.34 -7.25 14.16
N PRO A 366 9.01 -8.31 13.65
CA PRO A 366 10.40 -8.71 13.88
C PRO A 366 11.37 -8.32 12.75
N PHE A 367 11.10 -7.26 11.97
CA PHE A 367 12.02 -6.81 10.93
C PHE A 367 13.30 -6.23 11.51
N GLN A 368 14.42 -6.53 10.85
CA GLN A 368 15.75 -5.99 11.13
C GLN A 368 16.18 -5.12 9.96
N ILE A 369 16.84 -4.00 10.25
CA ILE A 369 17.27 -3.03 9.25
C ILE A 369 18.73 -2.69 9.47
N ARG A 370 19.48 -2.64 8.37
CA ARG A 370 20.85 -2.11 8.35
C ARG A 370 21.01 -1.12 7.22
N VAL A 371 21.94 -0.19 7.38
CA VAL A 371 22.36 0.75 6.35
C VAL A 371 23.80 0.42 6.01
N VAL A 372 24.09 0.15 4.74
CA VAL A 372 25.38 -0.35 4.29
C VAL A 372 25.95 0.48 3.14
N ASP A 373 27.26 0.41 2.96
CA ASP A 373 27.95 0.93 1.78
C ASP A 373 27.88 -0.02 0.58
N GLU A 374 28.55 0.32 -0.51
CA GLU A 374 28.58 -0.51 -1.73
C GLU A 374 29.27 -1.86 -1.51
N SER A 375 30.17 -1.99 -0.53
CA SER A 375 30.83 -3.24 -0.15
C SER A 375 29.95 -4.16 0.72
N GLY A 376 28.81 -3.66 1.22
CA GLY A 376 27.92 -4.33 2.17
C GLY A 376 28.32 -4.14 3.64
N SER A 377 29.30 -3.29 3.93
CA SER A 377 29.73 -2.97 5.29
C SER A 377 28.75 -2.01 5.96
N VAL A 378 28.42 -2.28 7.24
CA VAL A 378 27.45 -1.45 7.99
C VAL A 378 28.04 -0.08 8.27
N LEU A 379 27.33 0.95 7.86
CA LEU A 379 27.74 2.34 8.02
C LEU A 379 27.49 2.87 9.44
N PRO A 380 28.34 3.81 9.91
CA PRO A 380 28.13 4.49 11.19
C PRO A 380 26.86 5.37 11.15
N PRO A 381 26.27 5.68 12.33
CA PRO A 381 25.14 6.58 12.41
C PRO A 381 25.43 7.94 11.77
N GLY A 382 24.46 8.47 11.01
CA GLY A 382 24.57 9.76 10.32
C GLY A 382 25.04 9.65 8.88
N THR A 383 25.51 8.48 8.42
CA THR A 383 25.97 8.25 7.05
C THR A 383 24.87 7.63 6.21
N ALA A 384 24.69 8.12 4.98
CA ALA A 384 23.73 7.59 4.03
C ALA A 384 24.29 6.36 3.30
N GLY A 385 23.48 5.33 3.14
CA GLY A 385 23.81 4.12 2.40
C GLY A 385 22.58 3.31 2.02
N GLU A 386 22.77 2.14 1.40
CA GLU A 386 21.68 1.26 1.01
C GLU A 386 20.94 0.72 2.25
N CYS A 387 19.63 0.90 2.27
CA CYS A 387 18.77 0.28 3.27
C CYS A 387 18.58 -1.20 2.95
N GLN A 388 18.99 -2.08 3.85
CA GLN A 388 18.75 -3.51 3.71
C GLN A 388 17.86 -4.01 4.84
N ILE A 389 16.92 -4.89 4.48
CA ILE A 389 15.89 -5.38 5.40
C ILE A 389 15.94 -6.90 5.45
N ARG A 390 15.84 -7.45 6.65
CA ARG A 390 15.75 -8.89 6.87
C ARG A 390 14.65 -9.20 7.87
N ARG A 391 13.98 -10.33 7.65
CA ARG A 391 13.09 -10.93 8.61
C ARG A 391 13.36 -12.42 8.72
N ARG A 392 13.55 -12.91 9.93
CA ARG A 392 13.74 -14.34 10.17
C ARG A 392 12.50 -15.13 9.76
N GLY A 393 12.70 -16.19 8.95
CA GLY A 393 11.62 -17.07 8.47
C GLY A 393 10.79 -16.51 7.32
N VAL A 394 11.29 -15.45 6.65
CA VAL A 394 10.77 -14.97 5.37
C VAL A 394 11.96 -14.77 4.43
N THR A 395 11.94 -15.48 3.32
CA THR A 395 12.90 -15.29 2.23
C THR A 395 12.14 -14.69 1.05
N PRO A 396 12.34 -13.40 0.75
CA PRO A 396 11.75 -12.77 -0.42
C PRO A 396 12.18 -13.48 -1.71
N HIS A 397 11.26 -13.75 -2.62
CA HIS A 397 11.60 -14.31 -3.93
C HIS A 397 10.55 -13.91 -4.98
N TYR A 398 10.97 -13.90 -6.24
CA TYR A 398 10.08 -13.74 -7.37
C TYR A 398 9.61 -15.09 -7.89
N TRP A 399 8.37 -15.16 -8.30
CA TRP A 399 7.74 -16.38 -8.77
C TRP A 399 8.43 -16.88 -10.04
N LYS A 400 8.92 -18.12 -9.99
CA LYS A 400 9.64 -18.79 -11.10
C LYS A 400 10.90 -18.07 -11.63
N ASP A 401 11.34 -16.97 -10.98
CA ASP A 401 12.50 -16.20 -11.39
C ASP A 401 13.62 -16.26 -10.35
N LYS A 402 14.55 -17.19 -10.56
CA LYS A 402 15.72 -17.37 -9.69
C LYS A 402 16.78 -16.27 -9.87
N GLY A 403 16.93 -15.76 -11.10
CA GLY A 403 17.94 -14.75 -11.42
C GLY A 403 17.64 -13.42 -10.73
N ASP A 404 16.44 -12.92 -10.90
CA ASP A 404 15.98 -11.69 -10.26
C ASP A 404 15.93 -11.83 -8.72
N THR A 405 15.58 -13.00 -8.22
CA THR A 405 15.60 -13.30 -6.78
C THR A 405 17.01 -13.19 -6.20
N GLN A 406 18.01 -13.73 -6.88
CA GLN A 406 19.41 -13.62 -6.46
C GLN A 406 19.90 -12.17 -6.49
N GLY A 407 19.44 -11.37 -7.43
CA GLY A 407 19.79 -9.95 -7.55
C GLY A 407 19.31 -9.09 -6.37
N ILE A 408 18.21 -9.46 -5.71
CA ILE A 408 17.66 -8.71 -4.58
C ILE A 408 18.10 -9.21 -3.20
N LEU A 409 18.76 -10.34 -3.12
CA LEU A 409 19.22 -10.92 -1.83
C LEU A 409 20.73 -10.87 -1.71
N THR A 410 21.20 -10.56 -0.51
CA THR A 410 22.60 -10.77 -0.14
C THR A 410 22.84 -12.21 0.25
N GLY A 411 24.10 -12.68 0.23
CA GLY A 411 24.47 -14.04 0.64
C GLY A 411 24.11 -14.39 2.09
N ASP A 412 23.97 -13.39 2.96
CA ASP A 412 23.55 -13.52 4.37
C ASP A 412 22.05 -13.26 4.59
N GLY A 413 21.25 -13.24 3.51
CA GLY A 413 19.78 -13.24 3.54
C GLY A 413 19.13 -11.88 3.84
N TRP A 414 19.79 -10.76 3.53
CA TRP A 414 19.17 -9.45 3.55
C TRP A 414 18.58 -9.09 2.19
N LEU A 415 17.40 -8.49 2.20
CA LEU A 415 16.80 -7.91 1.01
C LEU A 415 17.47 -6.57 0.73
N ARG A 416 18.01 -6.40 -0.46
CA ARG A 416 18.44 -5.12 -1.03
C ARG A 416 17.21 -4.33 -1.47
N THR A 417 16.90 -3.24 -0.77
CA THR A 417 15.67 -2.48 -1.08
C THR A 417 15.84 -1.56 -2.28
N GLY A 418 17.08 -1.22 -2.62
CA GLY A 418 17.40 -0.17 -3.59
C GLY A 418 17.05 1.23 -3.09
N ASP A 419 16.59 1.36 -1.83
CA ASP A 419 16.35 2.64 -1.19
C ASP A 419 17.56 3.04 -0.33
N LEU A 420 17.85 4.34 -0.27
CA LEU A 420 18.89 4.89 0.57
C LEU A 420 18.30 5.43 1.87
N ALA A 421 19.03 5.20 2.96
CA ALA A 421 18.62 5.61 4.28
C ALA A 421 19.81 6.13 5.12
N VAL A 422 19.48 6.89 6.16
CA VAL A 422 20.39 7.27 7.23
C VAL A 422 19.84 6.72 8.54
N ARG A 423 20.68 6.02 9.30
CA ARG A 423 20.36 5.59 10.65
C ARG A 423 20.94 6.59 11.66
N ASN A 424 20.13 7.07 12.58
CA ASN A 424 20.63 7.94 13.65
C ASN A 424 21.21 7.14 14.84
N ARG A 425 21.78 7.83 15.84
CA ARG A 425 22.36 7.19 17.02
C ARG A 425 21.35 6.44 17.89
N MET A 426 20.06 6.77 17.78
CA MET A 426 18.96 6.08 18.48
C MET A 426 18.44 4.85 17.70
N GLY A 427 19.00 4.54 16.53
CA GLY A 427 18.56 3.44 15.68
C GLY A 427 17.37 3.74 14.79
N LEU A 428 16.86 4.99 14.78
CA LEU A 428 15.79 5.42 13.90
C LEU A 428 16.29 5.60 12.48
N ILE A 429 15.47 5.25 11.51
CA ILE A 429 15.81 5.24 10.08
C ILE A 429 15.10 6.40 9.37
N ARG A 430 15.83 7.19 8.62
CA ARG A 430 15.28 8.19 7.70
C ARG A 430 15.62 7.78 6.26
N LEU A 431 14.60 7.60 5.45
CA LEU A 431 14.76 7.35 4.02
C LEU A 431 15.15 8.66 3.32
N VAL A 432 16.14 8.60 2.42
CA VAL A 432 16.66 9.79 1.72
C VAL A 432 16.46 9.72 0.21
N GLY A 433 16.01 8.60 -0.32
CA GLY A 433 15.69 8.44 -1.74
C GLY A 433 15.96 7.05 -2.26
N ARG A 434 15.91 6.88 -3.58
CA ARG A 434 16.31 5.64 -4.25
C ARG A 434 17.72 5.72 -4.77
N ALA A 435 18.48 4.63 -4.67
CA ALA A 435 19.86 4.57 -5.16
C ALA A 435 19.97 4.94 -6.65
N LYS A 436 19.02 4.45 -7.46
CA LYS A 436 18.96 4.72 -8.90
C LYS A 436 18.49 6.12 -9.28
N ASP A 437 17.83 6.82 -8.35
CA ASP A 437 17.31 8.17 -8.57
C ASP A 437 18.28 9.25 -8.03
N VAL A 438 19.46 8.85 -7.49
CA VAL A 438 20.51 9.80 -7.07
C VAL A 438 21.16 10.41 -8.28
N ILE A 439 21.14 11.73 -8.38
CA ILE A 439 21.76 12.48 -9.46
C ILE A 439 23.26 12.63 -9.15
N LYS A 440 24.12 12.14 -10.03
CA LYS A 440 25.59 12.22 -9.89
C LYS A 440 26.12 13.47 -10.58
N ALA A 441 26.08 14.60 -9.86
CA ALA A 441 26.41 15.92 -10.39
C ALA A 441 27.82 16.36 -9.99
N GLY A 442 28.80 16.27 -10.90
CA GLY A 442 30.16 16.78 -10.68
C GLY A 442 30.86 16.14 -9.47
N GLY A 443 30.69 14.82 -9.27
CA GLY A 443 31.26 14.10 -8.13
C GLY A 443 30.41 14.14 -6.86
N TYR A 444 29.36 14.93 -6.82
CA TYR A 444 28.43 15.00 -5.70
C TYR A 444 27.18 14.13 -5.94
N SER A 445 26.63 13.60 -4.86
CA SER A 445 25.34 12.92 -4.89
C SER A 445 24.24 13.89 -4.50
N VAL A 446 23.30 14.16 -5.41
CA VAL A 446 22.10 14.98 -5.17
C VAL A 446 20.90 14.04 -5.03
N TYR A 447 20.26 14.09 -3.88
CA TYR A 447 19.08 13.27 -3.61
C TYR A 447 17.82 13.97 -4.13
N VAL A 448 17.13 13.37 -5.08
CA VAL A 448 15.92 13.96 -5.70
C VAL A 448 14.88 14.37 -4.67
N ARG A 449 14.73 13.62 -3.59
CA ARG A 449 13.79 13.94 -2.52
C ARG A 449 14.10 15.27 -1.83
N GLU A 450 15.36 15.54 -1.52
CA GLU A 450 15.79 16.80 -0.89
C GLU A 450 15.50 17.98 -1.82
N LEU A 451 15.73 17.78 -3.13
CA LEU A 451 15.44 18.79 -4.13
C LEU A 451 13.92 19.03 -4.29
N GLU A 452 13.12 17.96 -4.34
CA GLU A 452 11.66 18.04 -4.41
C GLU A 452 11.07 18.74 -3.17
N GLU A 453 11.55 18.41 -1.96
CA GLU A 453 11.10 19.05 -0.71
C GLU A 453 11.41 20.56 -0.71
N ALA A 454 12.58 20.96 -1.19
CA ALA A 454 12.93 22.38 -1.28
C ALA A 454 12.07 23.14 -2.29
N ILE A 455 11.74 22.53 -3.43
CA ILE A 455 10.87 23.11 -4.45
C ILE A 455 9.43 23.20 -3.95
N LEU A 456 8.92 22.15 -3.31
CA LEU A 456 7.56 22.10 -2.76
C LEU A 456 7.32 23.06 -1.60
N ALA A 457 8.39 23.56 -0.95
CA ALA A 457 8.29 24.60 0.06
C ALA A 457 7.99 25.99 -0.53
N HIS A 458 8.04 26.16 -1.86
CA HIS A 458 7.63 27.41 -2.53
C HIS A 458 6.08 27.48 -2.59
N PRO A 459 5.46 28.61 -2.14
CA PRO A 459 4.00 28.71 -1.99
C PRO A 459 3.19 28.50 -3.27
N ALA A 460 3.78 28.78 -4.44
CA ALA A 460 3.10 28.61 -5.72
C ALA A 460 3.12 27.17 -6.23
N VAL A 461 3.96 26.27 -5.70
CA VAL A 461 4.20 24.92 -6.24
C VAL A 461 3.27 23.92 -5.61
N ALA A 462 2.45 23.26 -6.43
CA ALA A 462 1.53 22.19 -6.02
C ALA A 462 2.19 20.80 -6.06
N ARG A 463 3.06 20.57 -7.07
CA ARG A 463 3.75 19.29 -7.31
C ARG A 463 5.13 19.54 -7.88
N ALA A 464 6.09 18.71 -7.52
CA ALA A 464 7.44 18.75 -8.04
C ALA A 464 7.99 17.35 -8.26
N VAL A 465 8.71 17.15 -9.37
CA VAL A 465 9.45 15.94 -9.69
C VAL A 465 10.84 16.33 -10.11
N ALA A 466 11.85 15.95 -9.34
CA ALA A 466 13.25 16.17 -9.65
C ALA A 466 13.84 14.93 -10.32
N PHE A 467 14.79 15.15 -11.23
CA PHE A 467 15.50 14.10 -11.96
C PHE A 467 16.85 14.58 -12.46
N GLY A 468 17.73 13.63 -12.81
CA GLY A 468 19.02 13.93 -13.43
C GLY A 468 18.91 13.92 -14.96
N LEU A 469 19.58 14.84 -15.63
CA LEU A 469 19.80 14.78 -17.06
C LEU A 469 21.29 14.70 -17.38
N PRO A 470 21.71 13.94 -18.40
CA PRO A 470 23.10 13.82 -18.79
C PRO A 470 23.75 15.18 -19.09
N HIS A 471 24.99 15.37 -18.66
CA HIS A 471 25.76 16.58 -18.91
C HIS A 471 27.22 16.23 -19.18
N ARG A 472 27.84 16.85 -20.21
CA ARG A 472 29.16 16.50 -20.73
C ARG A 472 30.27 16.56 -19.68
N GLU A 473 30.27 17.58 -18.79
CA GLU A 473 31.32 17.78 -17.82
C GLU A 473 31.01 17.25 -16.43
N LYS A 474 29.70 17.14 -16.06
CA LYS A 474 29.30 16.83 -14.69
C LYS A 474 28.73 15.43 -14.53
N GLY A 475 28.67 14.63 -15.62
CA GLY A 475 27.98 13.37 -15.66
C GLY A 475 26.47 13.60 -15.74
N GLU A 476 25.87 14.14 -14.69
CA GLU A 476 24.47 14.58 -14.65
C GLU A 476 24.34 15.97 -14.06
N ILE A 477 23.21 16.61 -14.34
CA ILE A 477 22.78 17.84 -13.67
C ILE A 477 21.37 17.66 -13.07
N PRO A 478 21.12 18.22 -11.88
CA PRO A 478 19.80 18.23 -11.29
C PRO A 478 18.88 19.21 -12.04
N VAL A 479 17.67 18.72 -12.34
CA VAL A 479 16.59 19.50 -12.96
C VAL A 479 15.25 19.08 -12.33
N ALA A 480 14.19 19.86 -12.58
CA ALA A 480 12.87 19.53 -12.08
C ALA A 480 11.76 19.91 -13.07
N ALA A 481 10.61 19.23 -12.94
CA ALA A 481 9.35 19.64 -13.53
C ALA A 481 8.34 19.88 -12.39
N VAL A 482 7.54 20.93 -12.49
CA VAL A 482 6.59 21.35 -11.46
C VAL A 482 5.21 21.65 -12.04
N GLU A 483 4.19 21.46 -11.22
CA GLU A 483 2.84 21.98 -11.43
C GLU A 483 2.56 23.03 -10.36
N LEU A 484 1.95 24.14 -10.74
CA LEU A 484 1.59 25.20 -9.80
C LEU A 484 0.19 24.96 -9.21
N HIS A 485 -0.09 25.59 -8.07
CA HIS A 485 -1.45 25.65 -7.53
C HIS A 485 -2.40 26.37 -8.49
N PRO A 486 -3.68 26.00 -8.56
CA PRO A 486 -4.68 26.73 -9.36
C PRO A 486 -4.67 28.21 -9.01
N GLY A 487 -4.51 29.06 -10.04
CA GLY A 487 -4.46 30.52 -9.89
C GLY A 487 -3.13 31.08 -9.36
N ALA A 488 -2.16 30.25 -9.01
CA ALA A 488 -0.83 30.71 -8.66
C ALA A 488 0.02 30.97 -9.91
N ALA A 489 0.93 31.93 -9.82
CA ALA A 489 1.91 32.25 -10.86
C ALA A 489 3.31 32.26 -10.27
N ALA A 490 4.24 31.65 -10.97
CA ALA A 490 5.67 31.74 -10.67
C ALA A 490 6.45 31.56 -11.98
N SER A 491 7.58 32.21 -12.11
CA SER A 491 8.49 32.01 -13.24
C SER A 491 9.57 30.99 -12.92
N GLU A 492 10.16 30.38 -13.95
CA GLU A 492 11.34 29.51 -13.77
C GLU A 492 12.46 30.23 -12.99
N ALA A 493 12.73 31.50 -13.33
CA ALA A 493 13.78 32.29 -12.68
C ALA A 493 13.53 32.48 -11.17
N GLU A 494 12.29 32.70 -10.78
CA GLU A 494 11.86 32.81 -9.38
C GLU A 494 12.06 31.49 -8.62
N LEU A 495 11.61 30.37 -9.19
CA LEU A 495 11.77 29.04 -8.58
C LEU A 495 13.24 28.64 -8.48
N LEU A 496 14.07 28.95 -9.48
CA LEU A 496 15.51 28.73 -9.43
C LEU A 496 16.17 29.61 -8.36
N GLY A 497 15.76 30.87 -8.24
CA GLY A 497 16.20 31.78 -7.18
C GLY A 497 15.87 31.24 -5.79
N TRP A 498 14.65 30.77 -5.60
CA TRP A 498 14.21 30.11 -4.38
C TRP A 498 15.07 28.90 -4.01
N CYS A 499 15.32 28.01 -4.97
CA CYS A 499 16.16 26.83 -4.75
C CYS A 499 17.60 27.19 -4.38
N ARG A 500 18.19 28.22 -5.01
CA ARG A 500 19.54 28.69 -4.68
C ARG A 500 19.66 29.31 -3.29
N GLY A 501 18.57 29.90 -2.79
CA GLY A 501 18.51 30.43 -1.43
C GLY A 501 18.37 29.35 -0.35
N ASN A 502 17.86 28.17 -0.70
CA ASN A 502 17.51 27.12 0.25
C ASN A 502 18.35 25.84 0.10
N LEU A 503 19.16 25.71 -0.93
CA LEU A 503 19.99 24.54 -1.22
C LEU A 503 21.44 24.92 -1.47
N ALA A 504 22.35 23.99 -1.18
CA ALA A 504 23.76 24.15 -1.60
C ALA A 504 23.84 24.24 -3.15
N ALA A 505 24.78 25.03 -3.66
CA ALA A 505 24.89 25.35 -5.08
C ALA A 505 24.93 24.12 -6.02
N TYR A 506 25.56 23.02 -5.59
CA TYR A 506 25.63 21.77 -6.36
C TYR A 506 24.33 20.98 -6.38
N LYS A 507 23.40 21.25 -5.44
CA LYS A 507 22.08 20.61 -5.33
C LYS A 507 21.00 21.40 -6.07
N ALA A 508 21.20 22.72 -6.27
CA ALA A 508 20.20 23.57 -6.92
C ALA A 508 19.97 23.11 -8.37
N PRO A 509 18.70 23.05 -8.83
CA PRO A 509 18.39 22.62 -10.18
C PRO A 509 18.91 23.62 -11.20
N ARG A 510 19.30 23.12 -12.39
CA ARG A 510 19.73 23.96 -13.52
C ARG A 510 18.56 24.51 -14.33
N ARG A 511 17.48 23.75 -14.40
CA ARG A 511 16.22 24.09 -15.09
C ARG A 511 15.05 23.61 -14.27
N ILE A 512 13.95 24.35 -14.33
CA ILE A 512 12.64 23.97 -13.77
C ILE A 512 11.59 24.22 -14.85
N TRP A 513 10.99 23.17 -15.37
CA TRP A 513 9.85 23.28 -16.30
C TRP A 513 8.57 23.39 -15.51
N ILE A 514 7.77 24.41 -15.84
CA ILE A 514 6.42 24.58 -15.31
C ILE A 514 5.46 23.92 -16.29
N LEU A 515 4.74 22.94 -15.82
CA LEU A 515 3.79 22.13 -16.60
C LEU A 515 2.35 22.49 -16.21
N ASP A 516 1.42 22.22 -17.12
CA ASP A 516 0.00 22.34 -16.83
C ASP A 516 -0.46 21.28 -15.84
N ALA A 517 -1.57 21.56 -15.13
CA ALA A 517 -2.11 20.66 -14.12
C ALA A 517 -2.47 19.28 -14.72
N GLY A 518 -1.88 18.22 -14.19
CA GLY A 518 -2.08 16.85 -14.64
C GLY A 518 -1.09 16.36 -15.68
N GLU A 519 -0.14 17.18 -16.14
CA GLU A 519 0.89 16.78 -17.11
C GLU A 519 2.07 16.01 -16.51
N LEU A 520 2.28 16.06 -15.18
CA LEU A 520 3.31 15.24 -14.55
C LEU A 520 2.96 13.75 -14.69
N PRO A 521 3.79 12.96 -15.39
CA PRO A 521 3.46 11.57 -15.69
C PRO A 521 3.45 10.71 -14.44
N GLN A 522 2.36 9.95 -14.27
CA GLN A 522 2.15 9.05 -13.13
C GLN A 522 1.71 7.66 -13.61
N ASN A 523 2.07 6.64 -12.84
CA ASN A 523 1.50 5.32 -13.04
C ASN A 523 0.10 5.22 -12.37
N HIS A 524 -0.55 4.06 -12.54
CA HIS A 524 -1.88 3.78 -11.99
C HIS A 524 -1.95 3.82 -10.43
N THR A 525 -0.80 3.80 -9.75
CA THR A 525 -0.73 3.96 -8.28
C THR A 525 -0.44 5.40 -7.86
N GLY A 526 -0.37 6.35 -8.81
CA GLY A 526 -0.08 7.77 -8.56
C GLY A 526 1.40 8.09 -8.35
N LYS A 527 2.30 7.15 -8.63
CA LYS A 527 3.75 7.35 -8.53
C LYS A 527 4.30 8.01 -9.79
N PHE A 528 5.12 9.07 -9.62
CA PHE A 528 5.72 9.78 -10.73
C PHE A 528 6.70 8.93 -11.55
N LEU A 529 6.62 9.07 -12.88
CA LEU A 529 7.44 8.35 -13.84
C LEU A 529 8.60 9.24 -14.32
N ARG A 530 9.67 9.35 -13.50
CA ARG A 530 10.84 10.19 -13.80
C ARG A 530 11.48 9.91 -15.14
N ARG A 531 11.52 8.64 -15.55
CA ARG A 531 12.07 8.25 -16.84
C ARG A 531 11.36 8.93 -18.02
N VAL A 532 10.05 9.07 -17.96
CA VAL A 532 9.27 9.76 -19.00
C VAL A 532 9.67 11.24 -19.10
N LEU A 533 9.91 11.88 -17.94
CA LEU A 533 10.40 13.27 -17.90
C LEU A 533 11.84 13.39 -18.43
N GLN A 534 12.70 12.44 -18.07
CA GLN A 534 14.08 12.40 -18.60
C GLN A 534 14.08 12.29 -20.12
N GLU A 535 13.27 11.38 -20.69
CA GLU A 535 13.13 11.22 -22.13
C GLU A 535 12.53 12.48 -22.80
N ARG A 536 11.51 13.11 -22.19
CA ARG A 536 10.86 14.33 -22.68
C ARG A 536 11.81 15.52 -22.74
N PHE A 537 12.67 15.69 -21.75
CA PHE A 537 13.48 16.88 -21.58
C PHE A 537 14.97 16.70 -21.93
N ALA A 538 15.41 15.49 -22.28
CA ALA A 538 16.82 15.21 -22.60
C ALA A 538 17.40 16.12 -23.69
N ALA A 539 16.61 16.47 -24.71
CA ALA A 539 17.03 17.31 -25.83
C ALA A 539 16.95 18.82 -25.56
N GLN A 540 16.47 19.24 -24.39
CA GLN A 540 16.23 20.66 -24.05
C GLN A 540 17.32 21.27 -23.14
N ILE A 541 18.39 20.54 -22.92
CA ILE A 541 19.56 21.02 -22.17
C ILE A 541 20.74 21.11 -23.11
N ASP A 542 21.12 22.32 -23.47
CA ASP A 542 22.38 22.69 -24.08
C ASP A 542 23.36 23.28 -23.04
#